data_c0be383fa11f0c8a1cd23f5d61f8ab90
#
_entry.id   c0be383fa11f0c8a1cd23f5d61f8ab90
#
_cell.length_a   1.000
_cell.length_b   1.000
_cell.length_c   1.000
_cell.angle_alpha   90.00
_cell.angle_beta   90.00
_cell.angle_gamma   90.00
#
_symmetry.space_group_name_H-M   'P 1'
#
loop_
_entity.id
_entity.type
_entity.pdbx_description
1 polymer ?
#
loop_
_entity_poly.entity_id
_entity_poly.type
_entity_poly.pdbx_seq_one_letter_code
_entity_poly.pdbx_strand_id
1 'polypeptide(L)'
;MNKGKKVNVQQYITRREEIKVRLNEIVDLAESENKRAFTDTENDEIECLKREMNALDVRIACADKSGYVEVTARELAFDAFMREHINSRSSHPLKREFTGMISTGAQPMIPLTINDIIPALEEGLIISKLGLPLRTGLAGDYCWPTVSAVEAEVAGEAVALTDKKIEIGKIVPNPQRVGVTIKITSQTINQTEGVAYDVVKQQIPMAVTRTLNKLMFTTGKQTHKLVGPFSEIAFPGGSPGTPKTIAELKTMAEKKKARFIKFANSTPTFKELVLMRALPLMKGIEGSYMAYVMDEYTKAVLETTDRGYEGPTNLGNTGRYIIENNAIAGVPVFCTNYINTDDKTYIGFGSWGYEPIGQFGEQRFIINPYSEDTSDVVRLTLNGDWAFTTLRPEAFTLGELPAEEL
;
A
#
# COMPACT_ATOMS: atom_id res chain seq x y z
N MET A 1 -0.51 -18.97 30.61
CA MET A 1 0.84 -18.40 30.40
C MET A 1 1.87 -19.51 30.58
N ASN A 2 2.29 -20.15 29.50
CA ASN A 2 3.41 -21.08 29.56
C ASN A 2 4.70 -20.26 29.72
N LYS A 3 5.31 -20.37 30.91
CA LYS A 3 6.63 -19.77 31.13
C LYS A 3 7.63 -20.52 30.23
N GLY A 4 8.19 -19.87 29.24
CA GLY A 4 9.26 -20.40 28.41
C GLY A 4 10.40 -20.91 29.29
N LYS A 5 11.02 -22.03 28.91
CA LYS A 5 12.16 -22.59 29.63
C LYS A 5 13.41 -21.79 29.27
N LYS A 6 14.10 -21.23 30.27
CA LYS A 6 15.36 -20.52 30.04
C LYS A 6 16.49 -21.54 29.81
N VAL A 7 17.16 -21.44 28.67
CA VAL A 7 18.31 -22.29 28.31
C VAL A 7 19.58 -21.46 28.36
N ASN A 8 20.63 -21.98 28.97
CA ASN A 8 21.91 -21.28 29.09
C ASN A 8 22.59 -21.21 27.71
N VAL A 9 23.05 -20.00 27.34
CA VAL A 9 23.75 -19.74 26.06
C VAL A 9 24.97 -20.64 25.89
N GLN A 10 25.61 -21.04 26.97
CA GLN A 10 26.77 -21.92 26.94
C GLN A 10 26.46 -23.27 26.26
N GLN A 11 25.24 -23.78 26.39
CA GLN A 11 24.84 -25.00 25.70
C GLN A 11 24.80 -24.84 24.17
N TYR A 12 24.39 -23.67 23.69
CA TYR A 12 24.40 -23.35 22.26
C TYR A 12 25.82 -23.17 21.72
N ILE A 13 26.69 -22.55 22.51
CA ILE A 13 28.14 -22.41 22.17
C ILE A 13 28.80 -23.78 22.08
N THR A 14 28.58 -24.66 23.06
CA THR A 14 29.13 -26.02 23.06
C THR A 14 28.64 -26.79 21.83
N ARG A 15 27.35 -26.73 21.55
CA ARG A 15 26.78 -27.42 20.38
C ARG A 15 27.33 -26.90 19.06
N ARG A 16 27.55 -25.61 18.96
CA ARG A 16 28.19 -24.98 17.79
C ARG A 16 29.62 -25.49 17.57
N GLU A 17 30.41 -25.64 18.64
CA GLU A 17 31.75 -26.19 18.52
C GLU A 17 31.73 -27.67 18.11
N GLU A 18 30.79 -28.48 18.62
CA GLU A 18 30.60 -29.87 18.17
C GLU A 18 30.32 -29.95 16.66
N ILE A 19 29.47 -29.07 16.14
CA ILE A 19 29.15 -29.01 14.70
C ILE A 19 30.39 -28.63 13.89
N LYS A 20 31.23 -27.71 14.34
CA LYS A 20 32.48 -27.36 13.65
C LYS A 20 33.45 -28.51 13.59
N VAL A 21 33.59 -29.25 14.70
CA VAL A 21 34.44 -30.45 14.73
C VAL A 21 33.93 -31.47 13.74
N ARG A 22 32.62 -31.71 13.69
CA ARG A 22 32.02 -32.66 12.76
C ARG A 22 32.20 -32.26 11.30
N LEU A 23 32.04 -30.98 10.97
CA LEU A 23 32.30 -30.48 9.63
C LEU A 23 33.79 -30.68 9.20
N ASN A 24 34.71 -30.44 10.11
CA ASN A 24 36.13 -30.68 9.84
C ASN A 24 36.42 -32.19 9.63
N GLU A 25 35.82 -33.08 10.43
CA GLU A 25 35.97 -34.51 10.23
C GLU A 25 35.52 -34.97 8.82
N ILE A 26 34.40 -34.42 8.32
CA ILE A 26 33.91 -34.74 6.96
C ILE A 26 34.93 -34.25 5.88
N VAL A 27 35.47 -33.06 6.07
CA VAL A 27 36.46 -32.49 5.18
C VAL A 27 37.76 -33.30 5.21
N ASP A 28 38.25 -33.63 6.42
CA ASP A 28 39.48 -34.42 6.61
C ASP A 28 39.38 -35.84 5.99
N LEU A 29 38.17 -36.47 6.12
CA LEU A 29 37.90 -37.75 5.46
C LEU A 29 37.97 -37.62 3.92
N ALA A 30 37.36 -36.60 3.35
CA ALA A 30 37.37 -36.38 1.92
C ALA A 30 38.80 -36.06 1.39
N GLU A 31 39.62 -35.35 2.20
CA GLU A 31 41.01 -35.07 1.87
C GLU A 31 41.89 -36.31 1.99
N SER A 32 41.67 -37.16 3.00
CA SER A 32 42.45 -38.39 3.20
C SER A 32 42.22 -39.44 2.10
N GLU A 33 41.02 -39.41 1.46
CA GLU A 33 40.65 -40.31 0.36
C GLU A 33 41.00 -39.73 -1.04
N ASN A 34 42.17 -39.23 -1.21
CA ASN A 34 42.70 -38.67 -2.47
C ASN A 34 41.95 -37.41 -2.99
N LYS A 35 41.47 -36.56 -2.09
CA LYS A 35 40.73 -35.33 -2.43
C LYS A 35 39.48 -35.61 -3.31
N ARG A 36 38.75 -36.66 -2.97
CA ARG A 36 37.48 -36.95 -3.67
C ARG A 36 36.44 -35.85 -3.44
N ALA A 37 35.52 -35.74 -4.38
CA ALA A 37 34.33 -34.92 -4.16
C ALA A 37 33.45 -35.53 -3.04
N PHE A 38 32.73 -34.68 -2.33
CA PHE A 38 31.77 -35.12 -1.33
C PHE A 38 30.68 -35.99 -1.96
N THR A 39 30.27 -37.03 -1.27
CA THR A 39 29.11 -37.85 -1.67
C THR A 39 27.83 -37.10 -1.44
N ASP A 40 26.72 -37.51 -2.10
CA ASP A 40 25.42 -36.86 -1.92
C ASP A 40 24.98 -36.88 -0.45
N THR A 41 25.25 -37.96 0.28
CA THR A 41 24.95 -38.10 1.71
C THR A 41 25.80 -37.15 2.58
N GLU A 42 27.06 -36.93 2.24
CA GLU A 42 27.91 -35.95 2.95
C GLU A 42 27.53 -34.53 2.64
N ASN A 43 27.12 -34.22 1.41
CA ASN A 43 26.57 -32.91 1.05
C ASN A 43 25.31 -32.60 1.83
N ASP A 44 24.39 -33.53 1.94
CA ASP A 44 23.15 -33.37 2.71
C ASP A 44 23.45 -33.17 4.21
N GLU A 45 24.44 -33.90 4.76
CA GLU A 45 24.87 -33.72 6.16
C GLU A 45 25.52 -32.34 6.37
N ILE A 46 26.38 -31.91 5.47
CA ILE A 46 27.02 -30.58 5.50
C ILE A 46 25.98 -29.45 5.43
N GLU A 47 24.96 -29.57 4.56
CA GLU A 47 23.92 -28.56 4.47
C GLU A 47 23.08 -28.50 5.75
N CYS A 48 22.74 -29.65 6.32
CA CYS A 48 21.99 -29.77 7.57
C CYS A 48 22.75 -29.11 8.73
N LEU A 49 24.04 -29.45 8.89
CA LEU A 49 24.91 -28.90 9.93
C LEU A 49 25.12 -27.39 9.78
N LYS A 50 25.26 -26.89 8.55
CA LYS A 50 25.33 -25.43 8.29
C LYS A 50 24.05 -24.70 8.68
N ARG A 51 22.87 -25.26 8.38
CA ARG A 51 21.58 -24.67 8.79
C ARG A 51 21.43 -24.65 10.31
N GLU A 52 21.82 -25.74 11.00
CA GLU A 52 21.81 -25.79 12.47
C GLU A 52 22.76 -24.75 13.08
N MET A 53 23.98 -24.63 12.54
CA MET A 53 24.97 -23.65 12.98
C MET A 53 24.46 -22.22 12.85
N ASN A 54 23.85 -21.86 11.71
CA ASN A 54 23.26 -20.53 11.51
C ASN A 54 22.11 -20.26 12.51
N ALA A 55 21.27 -21.26 12.79
CA ALA A 55 20.21 -21.11 13.79
C ALA A 55 20.76 -20.91 15.22
N LEU A 56 21.86 -21.58 15.56
CA LEU A 56 22.54 -21.40 16.85
C LEU A 56 23.21 -20.02 16.93
N ASP A 57 23.81 -19.52 15.85
CA ASP A 57 24.42 -18.18 15.82
C ASP A 57 23.38 -17.08 16.06
N VAL A 58 22.19 -17.19 15.46
CA VAL A 58 21.08 -16.27 15.70
C VAL A 58 20.63 -16.32 17.15
N ARG A 59 20.51 -17.52 17.75
CA ARG A 59 20.12 -17.66 19.18
C ARG A 59 21.17 -17.10 20.13
N ILE A 60 22.43 -17.32 19.85
CA ILE A 60 23.54 -16.75 20.64
C ILE A 60 23.53 -15.22 20.53
N ALA A 61 23.26 -14.66 19.35
CA ALA A 61 23.17 -13.22 19.14
C ALA A 61 21.94 -12.58 19.82
N CYS A 62 20.84 -13.34 19.98
CA CYS A 62 19.62 -12.89 20.65
C CYS A 62 19.64 -13.10 22.17
N ALA A 63 20.74 -13.57 22.75
CA ALA A 63 20.87 -13.78 24.19
C ALA A 63 20.75 -12.45 24.96
N ASP A 64 20.01 -12.48 26.06
CA ASP A 64 19.91 -11.34 26.96
C ASP A 64 21.22 -11.12 27.76
N LYS A 65 21.32 -10.00 28.49
CA LYS A 65 22.49 -9.66 29.30
C LYS A 65 22.74 -10.66 30.44
N SER A 66 21.79 -11.53 30.75
CA SER A 66 21.91 -12.58 31.77
C SER A 66 22.50 -13.88 31.24
N GLY A 67 22.78 -13.99 29.94
CA GLY A 67 23.33 -15.17 29.29
C GLY A 67 22.33 -16.30 29.10
N TYR A 68 21.03 -15.98 29.02
CA TYR A 68 19.96 -16.94 28.80
C TYR A 68 19.12 -16.52 27.60
N VAL A 69 18.58 -17.50 26.88
CA VAL A 69 17.61 -17.33 25.79
C VAL A 69 16.28 -17.93 26.24
N GLU A 70 15.19 -17.19 26.07
CA GLU A 70 13.84 -17.77 26.24
C GLU A 70 13.48 -18.63 25.01
N VAL A 71 13.24 -19.90 25.24
CA VAL A 71 12.92 -20.88 24.17
C VAL A 71 11.51 -21.40 24.38
N THR A 72 10.73 -21.45 23.35
CA THR A 72 9.38 -22.02 23.39
C THR A 72 9.44 -23.54 23.45
N ALA A 73 8.39 -24.19 23.99
CA ALA A 73 8.31 -25.65 24.03
C ALA A 73 8.41 -26.29 22.63
N ARG A 74 7.99 -25.57 21.59
CA ARG A 74 8.05 -25.99 20.18
C ARG A 74 9.48 -26.00 19.66
N GLU A 75 10.28 -24.99 20.00
CA GLU A 75 11.69 -24.94 19.62
C GLU A 75 12.52 -26.00 20.31
N LEU A 76 12.22 -26.32 21.58
CA LEU A 76 12.86 -27.42 22.28
C LEU A 76 12.51 -28.78 21.67
N ALA A 77 11.27 -28.97 21.23
CA ALA A 77 10.86 -30.19 20.54
C ALA A 77 11.53 -30.32 19.16
N PHE A 78 11.70 -29.22 18.44
CA PHE A 78 12.43 -29.19 17.17
C PHE A 78 13.91 -29.50 17.35
N ASP A 79 14.56 -28.94 18.36
CA ASP A 79 15.96 -29.21 18.68
C ASP A 79 16.18 -30.70 19.09
N ALA A 80 15.23 -31.25 19.83
CA ALA A 80 15.27 -32.68 20.19
C ALA A 80 15.12 -33.58 18.96
N PHE A 81 14.18 -33.25 18.07
CA PHE A 81 13.95 -33.96 16.80
C PHE A 81 15.21 -33.90 15.90
N MET A 82 15.81 -32.72 15.74
CA MET A 82 17.02 -32.55 14.94
C MET A 82 18.21 -33.35 15.50
N ARG A 83 18.41 -33.34 16.82
CA ARG A 83 19.47 -34.13 17.48
C ARG A 83 19.26 -35.63 17.30
N GLU A 84 18.06 -36.13 17.40
CA GLU A 84 17.71 -37.52 17.20
C GLU A 84 17.96 -37.96 15.75
N HIS A 85 17.64 -37.10 14.77
CA HIS A 85 17.87 -37.37 13.34
C HIS A 85 19.36 -37.31 12.94
N ILE A 86 20.11 -36.39 13.50
CA ILE A 86 21.56 -36.25 13.23
C ILE A 86 22.36 -37.37 13.91
N ASN A 87 21.98 -37.76 15.11
CA ASN A 87 22.67 -38.83 15.86
C ASN A 87 22.25 -40.24 15.48
N SER A 88 21.07 -40.42 14.90
CA SER A 88 20.64 -41.75 14.40
C SER A 88 21.26 -42.04 13.04
N ARG A 89 22.45 -42.62 13.04
CA ARG A 89 23.05 -43.29 11.85
C ARG A 89 22.25 -44.51 11.42
N SER A 90 20.98 -44.59 11.63
CA SER A 90 20.13 -45.64 11.12
C SER A 90 19.67 -45.26 9.72
N SER A 91 20.47 -45.62 8.75
CA SER A 91 20.03 -45.83 7.38
C SER A 91 19.01 -46.98 7.34
N HIS A 92 17.87 -46.79 7.97
CA HIS A 92 16.69 -47.53 7.62
C HIS A 92 16.00 -46.69 6.52
N PRO A 93 16.15 -47.10 5.25
CA PRO A 93 15.17 -46.65 4.29
C PRO A 93 13.85 -47.19 4.85
N LEU A 94 12.98 -46.29 5.24
CA LEU A 94 11.56 -46.62 5.36
C LEU A 94 11.12 -47.02 3.96
N LYS A 95 11.39 -48.28 3.58
CA LYS A 95 10.67 -48.94 2.52
C LYS A 95 9.23 -49.06 3.02
N ARG A 96 8.48 -47.97 2.86
CA ARG A 96 7.03 -48.06 2.78
C ARG A 96 6.75 -48.79 1.47
N GLU A 97 6.56 -50.10 1.56
CA GLU A 97 5.78 -50.77 0.55
C GLU A 97 4.36 -50.19 0.59
N PHE A 98 4.15 -49.29 -0.35
CA PHE A 98 2.86 -48.65 -0.52
C PHE A 98 1.95 -49.57 -1.28
N THR A 99 1.33 -50.56 -0.58
CA THR A 99 0.26 -51.36 -1.14
C THR A 99 -1.03 -50.52 -1.08
N GLY A 100 -1.32 -49.82 -2.16
CA GLY A 100 -2.70 -49.53 -2.54
C GLY A 100 -3.37 -48.24 -2.07
N MET A 101 -2.69 -47.28 -1.40
CA MET A 101 -3.26 -45.96 -1.11
C MET A 101 -2.65 -44.90 -2.02
N ILE A 102 -3.41 -44.46 -3.01
CA ILE A 102 -3.08 -43.25 -3.79
C ILE A 102 -3.33 -42.00 -2.96
N SER A 103 -2.54 -40.95 -3.21
CA SER A 103 -2.58 -39.65 -2.48
C SER A 103 -3.99 -39.05 -2.34
N THR A 104 -4.87 -39.29 -3.32
CA THR A 104 -6.28 -38.86 -3.32
C THR A 104 -7.14 -39.54 -2.24
N GLY A 105 -6.84 -40.80 -1.87
CA GLY A 105 -7.56 -41.50 -0.80
C GLY A 105 -6.96 -41.30 0.60
N ALA A 106 -5.72 -40.82 0.68
CA ALA A 106 -4.99 -40.58 1.92
C ALA A 106 -4.99 -39.12 2.38
N GLN A 107 -5.76 -38.25 1.73
CA GLN A 107 -5.81 -36.80 2.05
C GLN A 107 -5.98 -36.47 3.54
N PRO A 108 -6.81 -37.19 4.32
CA PRO A 108 -6.94 -36.95 5.75
C PRO A 108 -5.69 -37.29 6.58
N MET A 109 -4.79 -38.09 6.03
CA MET A 109 -3.57 -38.58 6.73
C MET A 109 -2.31 -37.82 6.28
N ILE A 110 -2.42 -37.00 5.24
CA ILE A 110 -1.30 -36.13 4.79
C ILE A 110 -1.27 -34.91 5.71
N PRO A 111 -0.20 -34.69 6.49
CA PRO A 111 -0.13 -33.51 7.32
C PRO A 111 -0.15 -32.26 6.43
N LEU A 112 -1.14 -31.41 6.63
CA LEU A 112 -1.25 -30.13 5.96
C LEU A 112 -0.17 -29.20 6.55
N THR A 113 0.89 -28.97 5.80
CA THR A 113 1.87 -27.95 6.15
C THR A 113 1.33 -26.61 5.65
N ILE A 114 0.87 -25.77 6.56
CA ILE A 114 0.49 -24.39 6.23
C ILE A 114 1.78 -23.60 6.15
N ASN A 115 2.18 -23.24 4.94
CA ASN A 115 3.26 -22.28 4.70
C ASN A 115 2.81 -20.87 5.09
N ASP A 116 3.70 -19.89 4.94
CA ASP A 116 3.39 -18.49 5.21
C ASP A 116 2.11 -18.05 4.48
N ILE A 117 1.25 -17.35 5.22
CA ILE A 117 0.01 -16.82 4.67
C ILE A 117 0.37 -15.69 3.69
N ILE A 118 0.02 -15.85 2.42
CA ILE A 118 0.20 -14.82 1.41
C ILE A 118 -0.84 -13.72 1.67
N PRO A 119 -0.41 -12.49 2.04
CA PRO A 119 -1.35 -11.39 2.22
C PRO A 119 -2.01 -11.02 0.88
N ALA A 120 -3.19 -10.40 0.94
CA ALA A 120 -3.85 -9.88 -0.24
C ALA A 120 -2.95 -8.84 -0.93
N LEU A 121 -2.94 -8.84 -2.27
CA LEU A 121 -2.24 -7.83 -3.05
C LEU A 121 -2.81 -6.45 -2.70
N GLU A 122 -1.94 -5.53 -2.35
CA GLU A 122 -2.31 -4.17 -1.98
C GLU A 122 -1.64 -3.17 -2.92
N GLU A 123 -2.44 -2.23 -3.41
CA GLU A 123 -1.86 -0.99 -3.93
C GLU A 123 -1.17 -0.28 -2.77
N GLY A 124 0.12 0.03 -2.94
CA GLY A 124 0.86 0.78 -1.92
C GLY A 124 0.15 2.09 -1.59
N LEU A 125 0.32 2.58 -0.37
CA LEU A 125 -0.24 3.84 0.11
C LEU A 125 0.24 5.02 -0.76
N ILE A 126 -0.52 5.32 -1.81
CA ILE A 126 -0.24 6.44 -2.72
C ILE A 126 -0.40 7.77 -1.98
N ILE A 127 -1.34 7.85 -1.07
CA ILE A 127 -1.60 9.02 -0.21
C ILE A 127 -0.31 9.52 0.47
N SER A 128 0.48 8.62 1.06
CA SER A 128 1.74 9.01 1.72
C SER A 128 2.81 9.44 0.72
N LYS A 129 2.85 8.84 -0.47
CA LYS A 129 3.81 9.18 -1.53
C LYS A 129 3.52 10.54 -2.16
N LEU A 130 2.25 10.94 -2.23
CA LEU A 130 1.81 12.24 -2.73
C LEU A 130 2.08 13.39 -1.77
N GLY A 131 2.49 13.11 -0.53
CA GLY A 131 2.80 14.14 0.46
C GLY A 131 1.57 14.90 0.97
N LEU A 132 0.39 14.25 1.00
CA LEU A 132 -0.81 14.87 1.55
C LEU A 132 -0.62 15.19 3.04
N PRO A 133 -1.01 16.40 3.50
CA PRO A 133 -0.92 16.75 4.90
C PRO A 133 -1.91 15.92 5.74
N LEU A 134 -1.38 15.00 6.55
CA LEU A 134 -2.18 14.23 7.51
C LEU A 134 -2.25 15.00 8.83
N ARG A 135 -3.47 15.31 9.27
CA ARG A 135 -3.77 15.94 10.55
C ARG A 135 -4.48 14.94 11.46
N THR A 136 -3.81 14.52 12.52
CA THR A 136 -4.36 13.57 13.50
C THR A 136 -4.79 14.28 14.78
N GLY A 137 -5.70 13.65 15.55
CA GLY A 137 -6.14 14.16 16.83
C GLY A 137 -7.00 15.42 16.76
N LEU A 138 -7.68 15.65 15.64
CA LEU A 138 -8.61 16.78 15.50
C LEU A 138 -9.80 16.60 16.45
N ALA A 139 -10.23 17.68 17.09
CA ALA A 139 -11.38 17.71 17.99
C ALA A 139 -12.18 18.99 17.82
N GLY A 140 -13.50 18.90 18.01
CA GLY A 140 -14.38 20.06 17.93
C GLY A 140 -14.57 20.63 16.52
N ASP A 141 -14.89 21.92 16.46
CA ASP A 141 -15.13 22.65 15.21
C ASP A 141 -13.81 23.12 14.59
N TYR A 142 -13.07 22.21 14.01
CA TYR A 142 -11.85 22.54 13.28
C TYR A 142 -12.20 23.18 11.94
N CYS A 143 -11.60 24.33 11.61
CA CYS A 143 -11.82 24.99 10.32
C CYS A 143 -10.54 25.64 9.78
N TRP A 144 -10.48 25.78 8.47
CA TRP A 144 -9.46 26.58 7.78
C TRP A 144 -10.03 27.94 7.41
N PRO A 145 -9.52 29.04 7.98
CA PRO A 145 -9.95 30.38 7.56
C PRO A 145 -9.45 30.65 6.14
N THR A 146 -10.31 31.20 5.30
CA THR A 146 -9.96 31.66 3.95
C THR A 146 -10.09 33.18 3.89
N VAL A 147 -9.17 33.83 3.19
CA VAL A 147 -9.14 35.27 3.01
C VAL A 147 -9.21 35.57 1.52
N SER A 148 -10.08 36.50 1.12
CA SER A 148 -10.13 36.98 -0.26
C SER A 148 -8.90 37.80 -0.61
N ALA A 149 -8.37 37.66 -1.85
CA ALA A 149 -7.32 38.54 -2.35
C ALA A 149 -7.88 39.93 -2.59
N VAL A 150 -7.12 40.94 -2.20
CA VAL A 150 -7.41 42.34 -2.50
C VAL A 150 -6.29 42.90 -3.34
N GLU A 151 -6.63 43.51 -4.48
CA GLU A 151 -5.68 44.14 -5.37
C GLU A 151 -5.52 45.63 -5.03
N ALA A 152 -4.30 46.13 -5.04
CA ALA A 152 -4.04 47.53 -4.91
C ALA A 152 -4.49 48.30 -6.17
N GLU A 153 -4.97 49.48 -5.99
CA GLU A 153 -5.40 50.38 -7.07
C GLU A 153 -4.33 51.47 -7.29
N VAL A 154 -4.08 51.76 -8.54
CA VAL A 154 -3.20 52.87 -8.90
C VAL A 154 -4.09 54.12 -9.14
N ALA A 155 -4.02 55.08 -8.26
CA ALA A 155 -4.75 56.33 -8.40
C ALA A 155 -3.84 57.45 -8.92
N GLY A 156 -4.43 58.34 -9.69
CA GLY A 156 -3.75 59.56 -10.11
C GLY A 156 -3.62 60.60 -8.97
N GLU A 157 -2.92 61.68 -9.23
CA GLU A 157 -2.75 62.77 -8.25
C GLU A 157 -4.12 63.34 -7.86
N ALA A 158 -4.36 63.45 -6.53
CA ALA A 158 -5.60 63.93 -5.92
C ALA A 158 -6.86 63.10 -6.18
N VAL A 159 -6.75 61.84 -6.62
CA VAL A 159 -7.86 60.89 -6.76
C VAL A 159 -7.96 60.00 -5.51
N ALA A 160 -9.14 59.94 -4.89
CA ALA A 160 -9.37 59.07 -3.74
C ALA A 160 -9.33 57.59 -4.15
N LEU A 161 -8.68 56.75 -3.34
CA LEU A 161 -8.69 55.28 -3.49
C LEU A 161 -10.07 54.73 -3.12
N THR A 162 -10.49 53.66 -3.80
CA THR A 162 -11.74 52.96 -3.54
C THR A 162 -11.59 52.07 -2.31
N ASP A 163 -12.51 52.16 -1.35
CA ASP A 163 -12.54 51.27 -0.19
C ASP A 163 -12.73 49.83 -0.62
N LYS A 164 -11.76 48.97 -0.29
CA LYS A 164 -11.81 47.52 -0.58
C LYS A 164 -12.01 46.73 0.69
N LYS A 165 -12.93 45.78 0.64
CA LYS A 165 -13.26 44.90 1.76
C LYS A 165 -12.56 43.54 1.63
N ILE A 166 -11.93 43.11 2.71
CA ILE A 166 -11.43 41.75 2.83
C ILE A 166 -12.55 40.86 3.32
N GLU A 167 -12.90 39.82 2.56
CA GLU A 167 -13.88 38.81 2.99
C GLU A 167 -13.16 37.62 3.61
N ILE A 168 -13.62 37.27 4.82
CA ILE A 168 -13.10 36.11 5.55
C ILE A 168 -14.16 35.02 5.48
N GLY A 169 -13.78 33.90 4.87
CA GLY A 169 -14.59 32.68 4.83
C GLY A 169 -13.99 31.61 5.73
N LYS A 170 -14.66 30.49 5.84
CA LYS A 170 -14.15 29.29 6.52
C LYS A 170 -14.48 28.03 5.71
N ILE A 171 -13.52 27.11 5.65
CA ILE A 171 -13.74 25.76 5.14
C ILE A 171 -13.78 24.83 6.34
N VAL A 172 -14.87 24.09 6.48
CA VAL A 172 -15.10 23.14 7.60
C VAL A 172 -15.06 21.73 7.04
N PRO A 173 -14.23 20.83 7.60
CA PRO A 173 -14.25 19.43 7.23
C PRO A 173 -15.55 18.76 7.69
N ASN A 174 -16.01 17.78 6.91
CA ASN A 174 -17.16 16.96 7.24
C ASN A 174 -16.69 15.55 7.65
N PRO A 175 -16.45 15.28 8.94
CA PRO A 175 -16.00 13.98 9.38
C PRO A 175 -17.06 12.90 9.13
N GLN A 176 -16.60 11.76 8.66
CA GLN A 176 -17.42 10.58 8.46
C GLN A 176 -16.71 9.34 9.00
N ARG A 177 -17.49 8.47 9.63
CA ARG A 177 -16.94 7.23 10.19
C ARG A 177 -16.57 6.26 9.08
N VAL A 178 -15.31 5.81 9.09
CA VAL A 178 -14.82 4.70 8.33
C VAL A 178 -14.45 3.58 9.30
N GLY A 179 -14.95 2.40 9.05
CA GLY A 179 -14.69 1.26 9.92
C GLY A 179 -14.91 -0.07 9.22
N VAL A 180 -14.34 -1.10 9.80
CA VAL A 180 -14.46 -2.47 9.35
C VAL A 180 -14.79 -3.36 10.54
N THR A 181 -15.67 -4.34 10.33
CA THR A 181 -16.02 -5.34 11.32
C THR A 181 -15.80 -6.72 10.71
N ILE A 182 -15.07 -7.56 11.42
CA ILE A 182 -14.81 -8.95 11.03
C ILE A 182 -15.25 -9.85 12.19
N LYS A 183 -15.88 -10.97 11.85
CA LYS A 183 -16.36 -11.98 12.78
C LYS A 183 -15.51 -13.23 12.65
N ILE A 184 -15.07 -13.80 13.77
CA ILE A 184 -14.31 -15.04 13.83
C ILE A 184 -14.97 -15.93 14.89
N THR A 185 -15.20 -17.21 14.58
CA THR A 185 -15.71 -18.15 15.57
C THR A 185 -14.59 -18.56 16.53
N SER A 186 -14.94 -18.78 17.80
CA SER A 186 -13.99 -19.27 18.80
C SER A 186 -13.41 -20.63 18.39
N GLN A 187 -14.18 -21.46 17.71
CA GLN A 187 -13.71 -22.71 17.15
C GLN A 187 -12.54 -22.50 16.15
N THR A 188 -12.67 -21.52 15.24
CA THR A 188 -11.59 -21.21 14.28
C THR A 188 -10.35 -20.70 15.00
N ILE A 189 -10.50 -19.85 16.01
CA ILE A 189 -9.38 -19.34 16.80
C ILE A 189 -8.64 -20.49 17.49
N ASN A 190 -9.39 -21.42 18.10
CA ASN A 190 -8.81 -22.56 18.80
C ASN A 190 -8.15 -23.56 17.86
N GLN A 191 -8.77 -23.86 16.70
CA GLN A 191 -8.22 -24.79 15.71
C GLN A 191 -6.95 -24.26 15.01
N THR A 192 -6.82 -22.94 14.90
CA THR A 192 -5.65 -22.30 14.26
C THR A 192 -4.60 -21.82 15.28
N GLU A 193 -4.73 -22.20 16.56
CA GLU A 193 -3.84 -21.76 17.63
C GLU A 193 -3.67 -20.24 17.71
N GLY A 194 -4.69 -19.48 17.29
CA GLY A 194 -4.69 -18.02 17.27
C GLY A 194 -4.16 -17.37 15.99
N VAL A 195 -3.60 -18.13 15.04
CA VAL A 195 -3.06 -17.56 13.78
C VAL A 195 -4.13 -16.80 13.00
N ALA A 196 -5.37 -17.31 12.92
CA ALA A 196 -6.47 -16.61 12.25
C ALA A 196 -6.78 -15.26 12.90
N TYR A 197 -6.70 -15.16 14.21
CA TYR A 197 -6.88 -13.90 14.93
C TYR A 197 -5.79 -12.88 14.59
N ASP A 198 -4.53 -13.30 14.55
CA ASP A 198 -3.40 -12.42 14.25
C ASP A 198 -3.45 -11.90 12.81
N VAL A 199 -3.82 -12.77 11.85
CA VAL A 199 -4.03 -12.37 10.45
C VAL A 199 -5.13 -11.31 10.34
N VAL A 200 -6.26 -11.52 10.98
CA VAL A 200 -7.37 -10.55 10.95
C VAL A 200 -6.96 -9.24 11.61
N LYS A 201 -6.24 -9.29 12.72
CA LYS A 201 -5.73 -8.10 13.41
C LYS A 201 -4.80 -7.26 12.53
N GLN A 202 -4.00 -7.88 11.67
CA GLN A 202 -3.16 -7.19 10.68
C GLN A 202 -3.98 -6.63 9.51
N GLN A 203 -4.98 -7.40 9.00
CA GLN A 203 -5.76 -7.00 7.84
C GLN A 203 -6.75 -5.85 8.10
N ILE A 204 -7.22 -5.69 9.33
CA ILE A 204 -8.20 -4.66 9.72
C ILE A 204 -7.69 -3.23 9.44
N PRO A 205 -6.50 -2.80 9.91
CA PRO A 205 -5.97 -1.46 9.58
C PRO A 205 -5.72 -1.27 8.09
N MET A 206 -5.23 -2.31 7.41
CA MET A 206 -4.99 -2.28 5.97
C MET A 206 -6.28 -2.07 5.17
N ALA A 207 -7.39 -2.67 5.61
CA ALA A 207 -8.70 -2.46 4.98
C ALA A 207 -9.18 -1.01 5.09
N VAL A 208 -8.98 -0.33 6.22
CA VAL A 208 -9.30 1.10 6.38
C VAL A 208 -8.43 1.94 5.45
N THR A 209 -7.13 1.68 5.42
CA THR A 209 -6.18 2.37 4.54
C THR A 209 -6.54 2.21 3.07
N ARG A 210 -6.88 1.00 2.64
CA ARG A 210 -7.34 0.70 1.27
C ARG A 210 -8.62 1.46 0.94
N THR A 211 -9.56 1.53 1.87
CA THR A 211 -10.81 2.28 1.70
C THR A 211 -10.55 3.78 1.57
N LEU A 212 -9.68 4.36 2.40
CA LEU A 212 -9.31 5.78 2.30
C LEU A 212 -8.63 6.09 0.97
N ASN A 213 -7.72 5.21 0.53
CA ASN A 213 -7.05 5.34 -0.77
C ASN A 213 -8.07 5.31 -1.92
N LYS A 214 -8.98 4.34 -1.90
CA LYS A 214 -10.06 4.26 -2.87
C LYS A 214 -10.91 5.53 -2.91
N LEU A 215 -11.38 6.01 -1.77
CA LEU A 215 -12.27 7.17 -1.68
C LEU A 215 -11.59 8.48 -2.11
N MET A 216 -10.28 8.61 -1.88
CA MET A 216 -9.50 9.78 -2.29
C MET A 216 -9.42 9.91 -3.82
N PHE A 217 -9.23 8.80 -4.54
CA PHE A 217 -8.99 8.82 -5.98
C PHE A 217 -10.22 8.51 -6.82
N THR A 218 -11.30 7.99 -6.23
CA THR A 218 -12.51 7.67 -6.99
C THR A 218 -13.10 8.90 -7.67
N THR A 219 -13.34 8.78 -8.97
CA THR A 219 -14.01 9.79 -9.80
C THR A 219 -15.52 9.56 -9.92
N GLY A 220 -16.02 8.38 -9.53
CA GLY A 220 -17.43 8.03 -9.57
C GLY A 220 -18.29 8.80 -8.57
N LYS A 221 -19.61 8.84 -8.82
CA LYS A 221 -20.59 9.46 -7.91
C LYS A 221 -20.57 8.78 -6.55
N GLN A 222 -20.41 9.57 -5.51
CA GLN A 222 -20.40 9.11 -4.12
C GLN A 222 -21.71 9.49 -3.40
N THR A 223 -22.17 8.60 -2.53
CA THR A 223 -23.36 8.83 -1.67
C THR A 223 -23.00 9.35 -0.28
N HIS A 224 -21.72 9.25 0.10
CA HIS A 224 -21.19 9.71 1.39
C HIS A 224 -20.43 11.03 1.23
N LYS A 225 -20.15 11.69 2.37
CA LYS A 225 -19.49 13.00 2.41
C LYS A 225 -17.97 12.93 2.33
N LEU A 226 -17.39 11.75 2.52
CA LEU A 226 -15.95 11.52 2.41
C LEU A 226 -15.61 11.31 0.93
N VAL A 227 -15.33 12.38 0.22
CA VAL A 227 -15.05 12.39 -1.22
C VAL A 227 -13.74 13.08 -1.50
N GLY A 228 -12.98 12.50 -2.41
CA GLY A 228 -11.75 13.13 -2.89
C GLY A 228 -12.02 14.19 -3.96
N PRO A 229 -10.99 14.98 -4.32
CA PRO A 229 -11.11 16.14 -5.21
C PRO A 229 -11.58 15.76 -6.62
N PHE A 230 -11.24 14.58 -7.10
CA PHE A 230 -11.61 14.12 -8.44
C PHE A 230 -13.09 13.74 -8.56
N SER A 231 -13.67 13.16 -7.53
CA SER A 231 -15.11 12.86 -7.52
C SER A 231 -15.94 14.14 -7.57
N GLU A 232 -15.54 15.17 -6.82
CA GLU A 232 -16.22 16.46 -6.82
C GLU A 232 -16.10 17.18 -8.18
N ILE A 233 -14.97 17.03 -8.89
CA ILE A 233 -14.78 17.60 -10.21
C ILE A 233 -15.67 16.87 -11.24
N ALA A 234 -15.68 15.55 -11.24
CA ALA A 234 -16.47 14.74 -12.17
C ALA A 234 -17.98 14.83 -11.90
N PHE A 235 -18.36 14.94 -10.61
CA PHE A 235 -19.77 14.96 -10.17
C PHE A 235 -20.05 16.13 -9.20
N PRO A 236 -19.94 17.39 -9.63
CA PRO A 236 -20.17 18.52 -8.78
C PRO A 236 -21.63 18.53 -8.26
N GLY A 237 -21.81 18.52 -6.94
CA GLY A 237 -23.14 18.46 -6.32
C GLY A 237 -23.88 17.15 -6.56
N GLY A 238 -23.17 16.06 -6.89
CA GLY A 238 -23.75 14.72 -7.12
C GLY A 238 -24.33 14.50 -8.51
N SER A 239 -24.16 15.43 -9.45
CA SER A 239 -24.52 15.30 -10.87
C SER A 239 -23.28 15.16 -11.72
N PRO A 240 -23.34 14.46 -12.90
CA PRO A 240 -22.23 14.39 -13.80
C PRO A 240 -21.71 15.77 -14.21
N GLY A 241 -20.41 15.97 -14.15
CA GLY A 241 -19.76 17.18 -14.66
C GLY A 241 -19.84 17.25 -16.18
N THR A 242 -19.68 18.45 -16.74
CA THR A 242 -19.61 18.64 -18.18
C THR A 242 -18.15 18.78 -18.61
N PRO A 243 -17.59 17.79 -19.34
CA PRO A 243 -16.23 17.88 -19.84
C PRO A 243 -16.11 18.98 -20.89
N LYS A 244 -15.00 19.68 -20.89
CA LYS A 244 -14.67 20.75 -21.85
C LYS A 244 -13.48 20.36 -22.69
N THR A 245 -13.48 20.74 -23.97
CA THR A 245 -12.30 20.55 -24.82
C THR A 245 -11.19 21.48 -24.39
N ILE A 246 -9.92 21.12 -24.65
CA ILE A 246 -8.76 21.94 -24.31
C ILE A 246 -8.80 23.31 -24.98
N ALA A 247 -9.36 23.41 -26.18
CA ALA A 247 -9.54 24.69 -26.87
C ALA A 247 -10.50 25.62 -26.12
N GLU A 248 -11.61 25.10 -25.60
CA GLU A 248 -12.56 25.86 -24.78
C GLU A 248 -11.97 26.22 -23.41
N LEU A 249 -11.11 25.38 -22.86
CA LEU A 249 -10.46 25.62 -21.56
C LEU A 249 -9.56 26.84 -21.56
N LYS A 250 -8.88 27.15 -22.67
CA LYS A 250 -8.09 28.39 -22.77
C LYS A 250 -8.93 29.62 -22.49
N THR A 251 -10.12 29.68 -23.05
CA THR A 251 -11.07 30.78 -22.84
C THR A 251 -11.77 30.71 -21.47
N MET A 252 -11.92 29.51 -20.90
CA MET A 252 -12.56 29.30 -19.60
C MET A 252 -11.59 29.38 -18.42
N ALA A 253 -10.32 29.12 -18.59
CA ALA A 253 -9.28 29.33 -17.58
C ALA A 253 -9.25 30.80 -17.14
N GLU A 254 -9.42 31.72 -18.08
CA GLU A 254 -9.63 33.14 -17.79
C GLU A 254 -10.86 33.43 -16.93
N LYS A 255 -11.92 32.58 -17.04
CA LYS A 255 -13.18 32.70 -16.30
C LYS A 255 -13.26 31.86 -15.01
N LYS A 256 -12.17 31.26 -14.57
CA LYS A 256 -12.01 30.56 -13.26
C LYS A 256 -12.83 29.27 -13.04
N LYS A 257 -13.39 28.57 -14.04
CA LYS A 257 -14.35 27.48 -13.81
C LYS A 257 -14.01 26.13 -14.47
N ALA A 258 -12.94 26.00 -15.24
CA ALA A 258 -12.67 24.77 -15.96
C ALA A 258 -11.65 23.88 -15.22
N ARG A 259 -12.14 22.80 -14.68
CA ARG A 259 -11.32 21.76 -14.02
C ARG A 259 -11.50 20.39 -14.63
N PHE A 260 -12.56 20.19 -15.43
CA PHE A 260 -12.88 18.95 -16.10
C PHE A 260 -12.70 19.12 -17.61
N ILE A 261 -11.85 18.29 -18.20
CA ILE A 261 -11.49 18.34 -19.62
C ILE A 261 -11.83 17.00 -20.29
N LYS A 262 -11.98 17.04 -21.62
CA LYS A 262 -12.07 15.83 -22.45
C LYS A 262 -10.91 15.83 -23.44
N PHE A 263 -10.15 14.76 -23.45
CA PHE A 263 -9.10 14.58 -24.45
C PHE A 263 -9.69 14.24 -25.82
N ALA A 264 -8.95 14.59 -26.88
CA ALA A 264 -9.41 14.36 -28.24
C ALA A 264 -9.24 12.90 -28.66
N ASN A 265 -8.19 12.26 -28.18
CA ASN A 265 -7.82 10.88 -28.53
C ASN A 265 -7.76 10.01 -27.26
N SER A 266 -7.85 8.70 -27.42
CA SER A 266 -7.65 7.72 -26.33
C SER A 266 -6.26 7.81 -25.74
N THR A 267 -5.26 8.17 -26.54
CA THR A 267 -3.92 8.50 -26.08
C THR A 267 -3.74 10.01 -26.10
N PRO A 268 -3.61 10.67 -24.93
CA PRO A 268 -3.43 12.12 -24.87
C PRO A 268 -2.05 12.54 -25.39
N THR A 269 -2.00 13.68 -26.02
CA THR A 269 -0.74 14.28 -26.48
C THR A 269 0.05 14.90 -25.33
N PHE A 270 1.38 14.96 -25.45
CA PHE A 270 2.23 15.65 -24.47
C PHE A 270 1.78 17.10 -24.22
N LYS A 271 1.37 17.79 -25.29
CA LYS A 271 0.88 19.17 -25.21
C LYS A 271 -0.38 19.29 -24.36
N GLU A 272 -1.32 18.36 -24.51
CA GLU A 272 -2.57 18.34 -23.74
C GLU A 272 -2.29 18.11 -22.24
N LEU A 273 -1.39 17.18 -21.91
CA LEU A 273 -1.00 16.92 -20.52
C LEU A 273 -0.30 18.14 -19.87
N VAL A 274 0.58 18.82 -20.62
CA VAL A 274 1.22 20.04 -20.11
C VAL A 274 0.21 21.18 -19.94
N LEU A 275 -0.76 21.30 -20.86
CA LEU A 275 -1.84 22.30 -20.73
C LEU A 275 -2.75 21.99 -19.52
N MET A 276 -3.04 20.72 -19.25
CA MET A 276 -3.79 20.31 -18.07
C MET A 276 -3.10 20.79 -16.78
N ARG A 277 -1.76 20.68 -16.71
CA ARG A 277 -0.96 21.20 -15.61
C ARG A 277 -0.99 22.73 -15.52
N ALA A 278 -1.01 23.40 -16.66
CA ALA A 278 -0.99 24.85 -16.72
C ALA A 278 -2.24 25.50 -16.11
N LEU A 279 -3.39 24.81 -16.09
CA LEU A 279 -4.65 25.36 -15.58
C LEU A 279 -4.60 25.78 -14.11
N PRO A 280 -4.14 24.96 -13.16
CA PRO A 280 -3.94 25.42 -11.78
C PRO A 280 -2.89 26.51 -11.64
N LEU A 281 -1.78 26.40 -12.38
CA LEU A 281 -0.67 27.39 -12.34
C LEU A 281 -1.11 28.77 -12.81
N MET A 282 -1.96 28.86 -13.83
CA MET A 282 -2.52 30.14 -14.32
C MET A 282 -3.35 30.87 -13.25
N LYS A 283 -3.76 30.18 -12.18
CA LYS A 283 -4.48 30.76 -11.04
C LYS A 283 -3.57 31.13 -9.88
N GLY A 284 -2.26 31.08 -10.09
CA GLY A 284 -1.29 31.38 -9.07
C GLY A 284 -1.19 30.31 -7.98
N ILE A 285 -1.62 29.07 -8.29
CA ILE A 285 -1.45 27.96 -7.36
C ILE A 285 -0.05 27.40 -7.55
N GLU A 286 0.90 27.95 -6.83
CA GLU A 286 2.23 27.37 -6.67
C GLU A 286 2.17 26.38 -5.52
N GLY A 287 1.99 25.12 -5.84
CA GLY A 287 1.85 24.06 -4.84
C GLY A 287 3.12 23.24 -4.68
N SER A 288 3.44 22.92 -3.45
CA SER A 288 4.27 21.78 -3.13
C SER A 288 3.48 20.49 -3.42
N TYR A 289 4.19 19.43 -3.84
CA TYR A 289 3.61 18.11 -4.10
C TYR A 289 2.63 18.06 -5.29
N MET A 290 3.02 18.64 -6.42
CA MET A 290 2.29 18.46 -7.67
C MET A 290 2.54 17.05 -8.21
N ALA A 291 1.47 16.36 -8.63
CA ALA A 291 1.60 15.05 -9.25
C ALA A 291 0.44 14.74 -10.19
N TYR A 292 0.75 13.93 -11.20
CA TYR A 292 -0.26 13.26 -12.01
C TYR A 292 -0.69 11.95 -11.34
N VAL A 293 -1.96 11.61 -11.50
CA VAL A 293 -2.52 10.34 -11.06
C VAL A 293 -3.29 9.71 -12.22
N MET A 294 -2.99 8.47 -12.54
CA MET A 294 -3.62 7.72 -13.63
C MET A 294 -3.59 6.23 -13.30
N ASP A 295 -4.19 5.40 -14.13
CA ASP A 295 -4.07 3.95 -14.02
C ASP A 295 -2.76 3.43 -14.64
N GLU A 296 -2.38 2.21 -14.30
CA GLU A 296 -1.12 1.61 -14.76
C GLU A 296 -1.12 1.34 -16.27
N TYR A 297 -2.29 1.00 -16.86
CA TYR A 297 -2.41 0.80 -18.31
C TYR A 297 -2.16 2.10 -19.08
N THR A 298 -2.83 3.19 -18.69
CA THR A 298 -2.61 4.52 -19.30
C THR A 298 -1.16 4.97 -19.17
N LYS A 299 -0.54 4.72 -18.02
CA LYS A 299 0.88 5.02 -17.81
C LYS A 299 1.75 4.24 -18.80
N ALA A 300 1.56 2.92 -18.93
CA ALA A 300 2.33 2.08 -19.84
C ALA A 300 2.19 2.54 -21.30
N VAL A 301 0.98 2.94 -21.72
CA VAL A 301 0.77 3.51 -23.06
C VAL A 301 1.57 4.80 -23.24
N LEU A 302 1.57 5.71 -22.24
CA LEU A 302 2.31 6.98 -22.31
C LEU A 302 3.84 6.81 -22.21
N GLU A 303 4.33 5.77 -21.57
CA GLU A 303 5.76 5.41 -21.53
C GLU A 303 6.27 4.88 -22.87
N THR A 304 5.38 4.37 -23.71
CA THR A 304 5.72 3.86 -25.05
C THR A 304 5.38 4.86 -26.17
N THR A 305 4.62 5.90 -25.88
CA THR A 305 4.22 6.92 -26.85
C THR A 305 5.27 8.00 -27.00
N ASP A 306 5.65 8.31 -28.24
CA ASP A 306 6.60 9.38 -28.55
C ASP A 306 6.02 10.74 -28.13
N ARG A 307 6.87 11.63 -27.62
CA ARG A 307 6.49 12.98 -27.19
C ARG A 307 5.95 13.85 -28.33
N GLY A 308 6.36 13.57 -29.56
CA GLY A 308 5.86 14.24 -30.78
C GLY A 308 4.55 13.69 -31.31
N TYR A 309 3.91 12.74 -30.59
CA TYR A 309 2.60 12.21 -30.97
C TYR A 309 1.55 13.30 -30.96
N GLU A 310 0.85 13.48 -32.10
CA GLU A 310 -0.24 14.45 -32.28
C GLU A 310 -1.58 13.78 -32.65
N GLY A 311 -1.62 12.45 -32.65
CA GLY A 311 -2.81 11.67 -32.96
C GLY A 311 -2.49 10.44 -33.83
N PRO A 312 -3.50 9.63 -34.19
CA PRO A 312 -3.31 8.38 -34.93
C PRO A 312 -2.62 8.53 -36.30
N THR A 313 -2.69 9.71 -36.91
CA THR A 313 -2.05 10.03 -38.21
C THR A 313 -0.62 10.56 -38.06
N ASN A 314 -0.22 10.99 -36.87
CA ASN A 314 1.13 11.47 -36.59
C ASN A 314 1.64 10.87 -35.27
N LEU A 315 2.38 9.77 -35.39
CA LEU A 315 2.90 9.01 -34.24
C LEU A 315 4.11 9.68 -33.56
N GLY A 316 4.62 10.77 -34.16
CA GLY A 316 5.83 11.42 -33.68
C GLY A 316 7.11 10.63 -34.04
N ASN A 317 8.25 11.28 -33.92
CA ASN A 317 9.57 10.65 -34.07
C ASN A 317 10.65 11.53 -33.40
N THR A 318 10.41 11.91 -32.16
CA THR A 318 11.36 12.77 -31.41
C THR A 318 12.43 11.94 -30.68
N GLY A 319 12.25 10.61 -30.59
CA GLY A 319 13.10 9.71 -29.83
C GLY A 319 12.99 9.91 -28.31
N ARG A 320 11.95 10.62 -27.84
CA ARG A 320 11.66 10.83 -26.44
C ARG A 320 10.21 10.44 -26.15
N TYR A 321 9.99 9.83 -25.00
CA TYR A 321 8.66 9.39 -24.59
C TYR A 321 7.92 10.48 -23.80
N ILE A 322 6.59 10.37 -23.72
CA ILE A 322 5.75 11.31 -22.96
C ILE A 322 6.10 11.21 -21.46
N ILE A 323 6.22 9.97 -20.95
CA ILE A 323 6.68 9.71 -19.59
C ILE A 323 8.14 9.24 -19.64
N GLU A 324 9.01 9.96 -18.97
CA GLU A 324 10.41 9.61 -18.76
C GLU A 324 10.71 9.65 -17.25
N ASN A 325 11.35 8.62 -16.70
CA ASN A 325 11.70 8.54 -15.28
C ASN A 325 10.50 8.72 -14.32
N ASN A 326 9.37 8.11 -14.62
CA ASN A 326 8.11 8.29 -13.87
C ASN A 326 7.64 9.74 -13.75
N ALA A 327 7.96 10.59 -14.72
CA ALA A 327 7.60 12.01 -14.71
C ALA A 327 7.12 12.50 -16.08
N ILE A 328 6.14 13.40 -16.09
CA ILE A 328 5.70 14.17 -17.26
C ILE A 328 6.18 15.60 -17.09
N ALA A 329 7.08 16.05 -17.95
CA ALA A 329 7.68 17.39 -17.88
C ALA A 329 8.21 17.75 -16.47
N GLY A 330 8.85 16.79 -15.79
CA GLY A 330 9.43 16.98 -14.46
C GLY A 330 8.45 16.86 -13.28
N VAL A 331 7.18 16.52 -13.55
CA VAL A 331 6.18 16.28 -12.51
C VAL A 331 5.97 14.77 -12.35
N PRO A 332 6.06 14.21 -11.13
CA PRO A 332 5.94 12.79 -10.90
C PRO A 332 4.54 12.26 -11.24
N VAL A 333 4.51 11.00 -11.66
CA VAL A 333 3.29 10.25 -11.98
C VAL A 333 3.11 9.14 -10.96
N PHE A 334 1.91 9.04 -10.41
CA PHE A 334 1.50 7.94 -9.52
C PHE A 334 0.35 7.17 -10.14
N CYS A 335 0.34 5.86 -9.91
CA CYS A 335 -0.69 5.00 -10.47
C CYS A 335 -1.65 4.51 -9.41
N THR A 336 -2.94 4.51 -9.77
CA THR A 336 -4.00 3.90 -8.99
C THR A 336 -5.14 3.46 -9.90
N ASN A 337 -5.67 2.26 -9.65
CA ASN A 337 -6.82 1.75 -10.40
C ASN A 337 -8.14 2.39 -9.96
N TYR A 338 -8.15 3.14 -8.86
CA TYR A 338 -9.37 3.74 -8.33
C TYR A 338 -9.82 5.02 -9.04
N ILE A 339 -8.99 5.59 -9.92
CA ILE A 339 -9.33 6.81 -10.66
C ILE A 339 -10.31 6.54 -11.80
N ASN A 340 -10.29 5.35 -12.36
CA ASN A 340 -11.17 4.95 -13.45
C ASN A 340 -12.54 4.51 -12.92
N THR A 341 -13.57 4.68 -13.73
CA THR A 341 -14.88 4.05 -13.59
C THR A 341 -15.01 2.91 -14.60
N ASP A 342 -16.06 2.06 -14.45
CA ASP A 342 -16.25 0.89 -15.30
C ASP A 342 -16.29 1.24 -16.82
N ASP A 343 -16.76 2.45 -17.15
CA ASP A 343 -16.97 2.88 -18.54
C ASP A 343 -15.97 3.94 -19.03
N LYS A 344 -15.14 4.51 -18.13
CA LYS A 344 -14.34 5.68 -18.46
C LYS A 344 -12.98 5.67 -17.78
N THR A 345 -11.99 6.08 -18.55
CA THR A 345 -10.61 6.26 -18.09
C THR A 345 -10.32 7.74 -17.84
N TYR A 346 -9.64 8.02 -16.75
CA TYR A 346 -9.33 9.37 -16.33
C TYR A 346 -7.85 9.56 -16.02
N ILE A 347 -7.39 10.79 -16.25
CA ILE A 347 -6.09 11.27 -15.80
C ILE A 347 -6.34 12.45 -14.85
N GLY A 348 -5.85 12.37 -13.63
CA GLY A 348 -5.91 13.43 -12.65
C GLY A 348 -4.60 14.19 -12.57
N PHE A 349 -4.66 15.49 -12.33
CA PHE A 349 -3.52 16.31 -11.94
C PHE A 349 -3.90 17.16 -10.74
N GLY A 350 -3.01 17.30 -9.78
CA GLY A 350 -3.29 18.13 -8.63
C GLY A 350 -2.06 18.57 -7.85
N SER A 351 -2.24 19.63 -7.08
CA SER A 351 -1.32 20.06 -6.04
C SER A 351 -1.83 19.53 -4.71
N TRP A 352 -1.28 18.40 -4.28
CA TRP A 352 -1.79 17.57 -3.18
C TRP A 352 -1.61 18.22 -1.80
N GLY A 353 -0.77 19.22 -1.66
CA GLY A 353 -0.66 20.03 -0.45
C GLY A 353 -1.96 20.76 -0.06
N TYR A 354 -2.89 20.93 -1.00
CA TYR A 354 -4.21 21.54 -0.77
C TYR A 354 -5.33 20.55 -0.45
N GLU A 355 -5.00 19.27 -0.24
CA GLU A 355 -5.95 18.21 0.14
C GLU A 355 -5.55 17.57 1.47
N PRO A 356 -5.67 18.26 2.62
CA PRO A 356 -5.39 17.67 3.91
C PRO A 356 -6.40 16.59 4.26
N ILE A 357 -5.88 15.51 4.85
CA ILE A 357 -6.66 14.44 5.44
C ILE A 357 -6.74 14.70 6.94
N GLY A 358 -7.94 14.80 7.47
CA GLY A 358 -8.21 14.97 8.89
C GLY A 358 -8.64 13.66 9.55
N GLN A 359 -8.00 13.29 10.65
CA GLN A 359 -8.46 12.23 11.54
C GLN A 359 -9.02 12.88 12.80
N PHE A 360 -10.31 12.66 13.07
CA PHE A 360 -11.01 13.17 14.25
C PHE A 360 -10.98 12.15 15.38
N GLY A 361 -10.38 12.53 16.51
CA GLY A 361 -10.15 11.63 17.62
C GLY A 361 -9.16 10.50 17.32
N GLU A 362 -9.21 9.44 18.12
CA GLU A 362 -8.38 8.26 17.96
C GLU A 362 -9.16 7.13 17.27
N GLN A 363 -8.43 6.27 16.58
CA GLN A 363 -9.02 5.03 16.06
C GLN A 363 -9.33 4.09 17.22
N ARG A 364 -10.53 3.53 17.21
CA ARG A 364 -11.01 2.63 18.27
C ARG A 364 -11.08 1.21 17.76
N PHE A 365 -10.20 0.37 18.29
CA PHE A 365 -10.24 -1.07 18.05
C PHE A 365 -11.00 -1.75 19.18
N ILE A 366 -12.09 -2.42 18.85
CA ILE A 366 -13.03 -3.04 19.79
C ILE A 366 -13.06 -4.54 19.54
N ILE A 367 -12.76 -5.32 20.55
CA ILE A 367 -12.91 -6.77 20.57
C ILE A 367 -14.17 -7.06 21.39
N ASN A 368 -15.19 -7.62 20.74
CA ASN A 368 -16.46 -7.91 21.41
C ASN A 368 -16.82 -9.39 21.28
N PRO A 369 -16.60 -10.19 22.34
CA PRO A 369 -17.00 -11.59 22.38
C PRO A 369 -18.46 -11.80 22.87
N TYR A 370 -19.15 -10.72 23.33
CA TYR A 370 -20.42 -10.86 24.02
C TYR A 370 -21.66 -10.64 23.15
N SER A 371 -21.54 -9.95 22.02
CA SER A 371 -22.71 -9.56 21.21
C SER A 371 -23.35 -10.71 20.42
N GLU A 372 -22.60 -11.80 20.22
CA GLU A 372 -23.03 -12.99 19.49
C GLU A 372 -22.60 -14.26 20.24
N ASP A 373 -22.81 -14.23 21.55
CA ASP A 373 -22.47 -15.32 22.49
C ASP A 373 -23.19 -16.64 22.13
N THR A 374 -24.44 -16.56 21.67
CA THR A 374 -25.22 -17.71 21.23
C THR A 374 -24.63 -18.43 20.02
N SER A 375 -23.80 -17.75 19.24
CA SER A 375 -23.12 -18.26 18.03
C SER A 375 -21.63 -18.52 18.25
N ASP A 376 -21.12 -18.30 19.46
CA ASP A 376 -19.69 -18.41 19.84
C ASP A 376 -18.76 -17.66 18.86
N VAL A 377 -19.14 -16.42 18.54
CA VAL A 377 -18.43 -15.55 17.59
C VAL A 377 -17.83 -14.35 18.28
N VAL A 378 -16.53 -14.13 18.06
CA VAL A 378 -15.82 -12.91 18.46
C VAL A 378 -15.86 -11.91 17.32
N ARG A 379 -16.32 -10.69 17.61
CA ARG A 379 -16.37 -9.59 16.64
C ARG A 379 -15.24 -8.61 16.89
N LEU A 380 -14.45 -8.37 15.85
CA LEU A 380 -13.35 -7.41 15.82
C LEU A 380 -13.79 -6.20 15.00
N THR A 381 -13.80 -5.03 15.58
CA THR A 381 -14.27 -3.81 14.91
C THR A 381 -13.23 -2.71 15.07
N LEU A 382 -12.80 -2.11 13.96
CA LEU A 382 -12.02 -0.88 13.94
C LEU A 382 -12.90 0.25 13.43
N ASN A 383 -12.96 1.36 14.16
CA ASN A 383 -13.67 2.57 13.79
C ASN A 383 -12.73 3.77 13.89
N GLY A 384 -12.82 4.68 12.93
CA GLY A 384 -12.15 5.98 12.94
C GLY A 384 -12.99 6.99 12.19
N ASP A 385 -12.93 8.24 12.60
CA ASP A 385 -13.64 9.34 11.95
C ASP A 385 -12.65 10.14 11.10
N TRP A 386 -12.93 10.24 9.79
CA TRP A 386 -12.05 10.82 8.80
C TRP A 386 -12.75 11.91 8.00
N ALA A 387 -11.99 12.89 7.53
CA ALA A 387 -12.46 13.90 6.60
C ALA A 387 -11.41 14.18 5.53
N PHE A 388 -11.83 14.28 4.30
CA PHE A 388 -11.07 14.89 3.23
C PHE A 388 -11.53 16.34 3.06
N THR A 389 -10.62 17.24 2.78
CA THR A 389 -10.97 18.66 2.70
C THR A 389 -10.20 19.34 1.59
N THR A 390 -10.86 19.56 0.47
CA THR A 390 -10.24 20.30 -0.64
C THR A 390 -10.20 21.79 -0.31
N LEU A 391 -9.04 22.28 0.11
CA LEU A 391 -8.85 23.70 0.49
C LEU A 391 -8.96 24.63 -0.72
N ARG A 392 -8.44 24.21 -1.86
CA ARG A 392 -8.51 24.93 -3.12
C ARG A 392 -8.90 24.01 -4.25
N PRO A 393 -10.19 23.97 -4.60
CA PRO A 393 -10.68 23.13 -5.70
C PRO A 393 -9.98 23.41 -7.04
N GLU A 394 -9.49 24.65 -7.23
CA GLU A 394 -8.76 25.06 -8.43
C GLU A 394 -7.38 24.40 -8.57
N ALA A 395 -6.87 23.80 -7.49
CA ALA A 395 -5.59 23.10 -7.50
C ALA A 395 -5.63 21.74 -8.22
N PHE A 396 -6.84 21.27 -8.55
CA PHE A 396 -7.04 19.96 -9.14
C PHE A 396 -7.70 20.05 -10.52
N THR A 397 -7.26 19.20 -11.44
CA THR A 397 -7.78 19.09 -12.80
C THR A 397 -7.98 17.62 -13.14
N LEU A 398 -9.09 17.28 -13.75
CA LEU A 398 -9.42 15.93 -14.19
C LEU A 398 -9.63 15.92 -15.71
N GLY A 399 -8.99 14.98 -16.39
CA GLY A 399 -9.16 14.73 -17.82
C GLY A 399 -9.85 13.39 -18.07
N GLU A 400 -10.88 13.39 -18.91
CA GLU A 400 -11.58 12.18 -19.39
C GLU A 400 -10.98 11.77 -20.73
N LEU A 401 -10.57 10.51 -20.84
CA LEU A 401 -10.18 9.90 -22.10
C LEU A 401 -11.43 9.38 -22.81
N PRO A 402 -11.54 9.52 -24.14
CA PRO A 402 -12.61 8.84 -24.90
C PRO A 402 -12.44 7.33 -24.75
N ALA A 403 -13.56 6.60 -24.76
CA ALA A 403 -13.51 5.15 -24.79
C ALA A 403 -12.72 4.68 -26.01
N GLU A 404 -11.86 3.69 -25.85
CA GLU A 404 -11.24 3.01 -27.00
C GLU A 404 -12.36 2.34 -27.78
N GLU A 405 -12.52 2.70 -29.05
CA GLU A 405 -13.32 1.91 -29.98
C GLU A 405 -12.51 0.62 -30.24
N LEU A 406 -12.97 -0.48 -29.66
CA LEU A 406 -12.44 -1.84 -29.86
C LEU A 406 -12.73 -2.33 -31.25
#